data_32aad3091cdc5e2b2e5f2315168b926e
#
_entry.id   32aad3091cdc5e2b2e5f2315168b926e
#
_cell.length_a   1.000
_cell.length_b   1.000
_cell.length_c   1.000
_cell.angle_alpha   90.00
_cell.angle_beta   90.00
_cell.angle_gamma   90.00
#
_symmetry.space_group_name_H-M   'P 1'
#
loop_
_entity.id
_entity.type
_entity.pdbx_description
1 polymer ?
#
loop_
_entity_poly.entity_id
_entity_poly.type
_entity_poly.pdbx_seq_one_letter_code
_entity_poly.pdbx_strand_id
1 'polypeptide(L)'
;MPAPGSRHVPEFDSQNPEELKEFLEEFEELAERHGLTTKEKTKMVVKYVDKETKKFWKRLEGFGDDYMILKRKIIGAYLKTLLEDKPTVAELVKLIKKSAKGSIADEEDLDTYYRKFWIVAADLVEADIINKKQHDEYFWKGLSRELQYAISDCLEARDTDFESDQVPEIEKTMEAGRFVLRKVAIRGG
;
A
#
# COMPACT_ATOMS: atom_id res chain seq x y z
N MET A 1 20.40 -10.77 -21.56
CA MET A 1 19.17 -9.97 -21.44
C MET A 1 18.22 -10.29 -22.56
N PRO A 2 16.97 -10.64 -22.29
CA PRO A 2 15.95 -10.87 -23.32
C PRO A 2 15.68 -9.62 -24.16
N ALA A 3 15.08 -9.80 -25.33
CA ALA A 3 14.72 -8.67 -26.18
C ALA A 3 13.47 -7.95 -25.57
N PRO A 4 13.37 -6.61 -25.70
CA PRO A 4 12.15 -5.90 -25.38
C PRO A 4 10.95 -6.51 -26.12
N GLY A 5 9.77 -6.57 -25.45
CA GLY A 5 8.57 -7.20 -25.99
C GLY A 5 8.52 -8.74 -25.89
N SER A 6 9.52 -9.38 -25.30
CA SER A 6 9.50 -10.82 -25.01
C SER A 6 8.57 -11.12 -23.83
N ARG A 7 7.96 -12.33 -23.79
CA ARG A 7 7.17 -12.75 -22.62
C ARG A 7 7.97 -12.62 -21.33
N HIS A 8 7.36 -12.04 -20.27
CA HIS A 8 7.95 -11.86 -18.94
C HIS A 8 9.16 -10.89 -18.88
N VAL A 9 9.14 -9.87 -19.72
CA VAL A 9 10.13 -8.79 -19.66
C VAL A 9 9.44 -7.52 -19.16
N PRO A 10 9.99 -6.82 -18.15
CA PRO A 10 9.40 -5.58 -17.69
C PRO A 10 9.40 -4.52 -18.79
N GLU A 11 8.31 -3.81 -18.94
CA GLU A 11 8.19 -2.66 -19.84
C GLU A 11 7.54 -1.50 -19.06
N PHE A 12 8.03 -0.29 -19.28
CA PHE A 12 7.47 0.90 -18.65
C PHE A 12 6.93 1.85 -19.71
N ASP A 13 5.68 2.28 -19.51
CA ASP A 13 5.03 3.33 -20.28
C ASP A 13 4.84 4.56 -19.39
N SER A 14 5.33 5.70 -19.83
CA SER A 14 5.20 6.99 -19.12
C SER A 14 3.75 7.47 -18.96
N GLN A 15 2.79 6.85 -19.64
CA GLN A 15 1.37 7.08 -19.42
C GLN A 15 0.86 6.48 -18.10
N ASN A 16 1.59 5.50 -17.54
CA ASN A 16 1.29 4.81 -16.29
C ASN A 16 2.46 4.99 -15.30
N PRO A 17 2.73 6.20 -14.81
CA PRO A 17 3.89 6.49 -13.96
C PRO A 17 3.87 5.74 -12.62
N GLU A 18 2.71 5.30 -12.14
CA GLU A 18 2.54 4.47 -10.94
C GLU A 18 3.24 3.11 -11.03
N GLU A 19 3.41 2.57 -12.24
CA GLU A 19 4.10 1.31 -12.47
C GLU A 19 5.63 1.43 -12.43
N LEU A 20 6.18 2.66 -12.32
CA LEU A 20 7.61 2.91 -12.36
C LEU A 20 8.39 2.13 -11.31
N LYS A 21 7.87 2.03 -10.08
CA LYS A 21 8.56 1.33 -8.98
C LYS A 21 8.67 -0.16 -9.29
N GLU A 22 7.58 -0.80 -9.65
CA GLU A 22 7.52 -2.22 -10.01
C GLU A 22 8.42 -2.52 -11.21
N PHE A 23 8.33 -1.69 -12.25
CA PHE A 23 9.21 -1.81 -13.42
C PHE A 23 10.71 -1.77 -13.05
N LEU A 24 11.13 -0.82 -12.19
CA LEU A 24 12.54 -0.72 -11.80
C LEU A 24 13.00 -1.93 -10.98
N GLU A 25 12.15 -2.44 -10.07
CA GLU A 25 12.42 -3.64 -9.28
C GLU A 25 12.57 -4.87 -10.17
N GLU A 26 11.63 -5.13 -11.06
CA GLU A 26 11.69 -6.24 -12.02
C GLU A 26 12.90 -6.15 -12.96
N PHE A 27 13.21 -4.93 -13.43
CA PHE A 27 14.40 -4.71 -14.25
C PHE A 27 15.69 -5.01 -13.48
N GLU A 28 15.79 -4.59 -12.22
CA GLU A 28 16.95 -4.84 -11.37
C GLU A 28 17.18 -6.34 -11.15
N GLU A 29 16.12 -7.08 -10.83
CA GLU A 29 16.18 -8.54 -10.71
C GLU A 29 16.64 -9.21 -12.01
N LEU A 30 16.09 -8.76 -13.13
CA LEU A 30 16.46 -9.29 -14.44
C LEU A 30 17.93 -8.98 -14.76
N ALA A 31 18.39 -7.77 -14.47
CA ALA A 31 19.76 -7.33 -14.67
C ALA A 31 20.76 -8.12 -13.80
N GLU A 32 20.39 -8.40 -12.55
CA GLU A 32 21.21 -9.21 -11.64
C GLU A 32 21.34 -10.66 -12.10
N ARG A 33 20.24 -11.29 -12.52
CA ARG A 33 20.27 -12.65 -13.10
C ARG A 33 21.21 -12.75 -14.31
N HIS A 34 21.41 -11.65 -15.04
CA HIS A 34 22.29 -11.61 -16.22
C HIS A 34 23.67 -11.02 -15.93
N GLY A 35 24.00 -10.72 -14.68
CA GLY A 35 25.30 -10.23 -14.27
C GLY A 35 25.69 -8.87 -14.87
N LEU A 36 24.72 -7.99 -15.11
CA LEU A 36 24.99 -6.67 -15.69
C LEU A 36 25.76 -5.78 -14.71
N THR A 37 26.80 -5.13 -15.21
CA THR A 37 27.51 -4.07 -14.51
C THR A 37 26.62 -2.82 -14.37
N THR A 38 26.94 -1.94 -13.41
CA THR A 38 26.25 -0.66 -13.20
C THR A 38 26.12 0.15 -14.49
N LYS A 39 27.18 0.20 -15.28
CA LYS A 39 27.21 0.90 -16.57
C LYS A 39 26.32 0.25 -17.63
N GLU A 40 26.26 -1.07 -17.67
CA GLU A 40 25.39 -1.80 -18.58
C GLU A 40 23.92 -1.66 -18.21
N LYS A 41 23.60 -1.65 -16.91
CA LYS A 41 22.24 -1.40 -16.42
C LYS A 41 21.69 -0.08 -16.98
N THR A 42 22.47 1.01 -17.01
CA THR A 42 22.01 2.30 -17.55
C THR A 42 21.64 2.23 -19.04
N LYS A 43 22.39 1.46 -19.82
CA LYS A 43 22.16 1.29 -21.26
C LYS A 43 21.02 0.33 -21.56
N MET A 44 20.78 -0.61 -20.66
CA MET A 44 19.75 -1.61 -20.85
C MET A 44 18.37 -1.13 -20.40
N VAL A 45 18.27 -0.44 -19.24
CA VAL A 45 16.97 0.04 -18.73
C VAL A 45 16.18 0.86 -19.74
N VAL A 46 16.88 1.69 -20.53
CA VAL A 46 16.25 2.52 -21.56
C VAL A 46 15.79 1.76 -22.81
N LYS A 47 16.02 0.46 -22.88
CA LYS A 47 15.50 -0.38 -23.98
C LYS A 47 14.10 -0.92 -23.68
N TYR A 48 13.71 -0.94 -22.43
CA TYR A 48 12.45 -1.48 -21.93
C TYR A 48 11.41 -0.41 -21.62
N VAL A 49 11.59 0.77 -22.19
CA VAL A 49 10.66 1.90 -22.07
C VAL A 49 10.25 2.43 -23.46
N ASP A 50 9.16 3.15 -23.50
CA ASP A 50 8.68 3.78 -24.71
C ASP A 50 9.71 4.75 -25.35
N LYS A 51 9.49 5.13 -26.60
CA LYS A 51 10.44 5.91 -27.39
C LYS A 51 10.73 7.30 -26.83
N GLU A 52 9.74 7.95 -26.22
CA GLU A 52 9.88 9.31 -25.67
C GLU A 52 10.61 9.26 -24.32
N THR A 53 10.19 8.36 -23.45
CA THR A 53 10.86 8.07 -22.18
C THR A 53 12.32 7.69 -22.38
N LYS A 54 12.63 6.87 -23.37
CA LYS A 54 14.00 6.53 -23.75
C LYS A 54 14.85 7.75 -24.10
N LYS A 55 14.30 8.70 -24.87
CA LYS A 55 15.00 9.93 -25.22
C LYS A 55 15.26 10.80 -23.99
N PHE A 56 14.30 10.86 -23.09
CA PHE A 56 14.38 11.62 -21.85
C PHE A 56 15.42 11.03 -20.90
N TRP A 57 15.32 9.73 -20.58
CA TRP A 57 16.25 9.09 -19.64
C TRP A 57 17.69 9.09 -20.09
N LYS A 58 17.95 9.04 -21.40
CA LYS A 58 19.32 9.18 -21.96
C LYS A 58 19.96 10.54 -21.70
N ARG A 59 19.18 11.56 -21.33
CA ARG A 59 19.69 12.91 -21.00
C ARG A 59 19.85 13.14 -19.50
N LEU A 60 19.41 12.17 -18.68
CA LEU A 60 19.56 12.28 -17.24
C LEU A 60 20.99 11.97 -16.81
N GLU A 61 21.39 12.61 -15.72
CA GLU A 61 22.65 12.33 -15.05
C GLU A 61 22.73 10.85 -14.65
N GLY A 62 23.92 10.24 -14.80
CA GLY A 62 24.14 8.82 -14.55
C GLY A 62 23.96 7.92 -15.77
N PHE A 63 23.32 8.40 -16.86
CA PHE A 63 23.21 7.59 -18.08
C PHE A 63 24.58 7.31 -18.69
N GLY A 64 24.88 6.02 -18.93
CA GLY A 64 26.16 5.57 -19.47
C GLY A 64 27.28 5.45 -18.44
N ASP A 65 27.02 5.76 -17.17
CA ASP A 65 28.02 5.77 -16.10
C ASP A 65 27.53 5.05 -14.84
N ASP A 66 26.58 5.60 -14.10
CA ASP A 66 26.12 5.09 -12.80
C ASP A 66 24.59 4.89 -12.78
N TYR A 67 24.18 3.62 -12.59
CA TYR A 67 22.77 3.26 -12.54
C TYR A 67 22.05 3.82 -11.32
N MET A 68 22.70 3.92 -10.16
CA MET A 68 22.04 4.43 -8.95
C MET A 68 21.76 5.93 -9.04
N ILE A 69 22.68 6.68 -9.68
CA ILE A 69 22.46 8.10 -10.00
C ILE A 69 21.32 8.22 -11.00
N LEU A 70 21.33 7.45 -12.08
CA LEU A 70 20.29 7.46 -13.09
C LEU A 70 18.91 7.11 -12.48
N LYS A 71 18.83 6.04 -11.69
CA LYS A 71 17.60 5.61 -11.00
C LYS A 71 17.02 6.74 -10.14
N ARG A 72 17.88 7.41 -9.35
CA ARG A 72 17.44 8.55 -8.51
C ARG A 72 16.87 9.69 -9.34
N LYS A 73 17.51 10.02 -10.48
CA LYS A 73 17.03 11.07 -11.38
C LYS A 73 15.72 10.68 -12.07
N ILE A 74 15.57 9.43 -12.45
CA ILE A 74 14.31 8.88 -12.99
C ILE A 74 13.20 9.04 -11.96
N ILE A 75 13.38 8.49 -10.75
CA ILE A 75 12.37 8.58 -9.68
C ILE A 75 12.03 10.06 -9.39
N GLY A 76 13.04 10.93 -9.30
CA GLY A 76 12.84 12.36 -9.07
C GLY A 76 12.01 13.05 -10.15
N ALA A 77 12.13 12.62 -11.40
CA ALA A 77 11.36 13.19 -12.52
C ALA A 77 9.86 12.84 -12.47
N TYR A 78 9.51 11.71 -11.88
CA TYR A 78 8.11 11.26 -11.71
C TYR A 78 7.59 11.47 -10.29
N LEU A 79 8.41 12.05 -9.39
CA LEU A 79 8.09 12.15 -7.96
C LEU A 79 6.76 12.87 -7.72
N LYS A 80 6.47 13.93 -8.48
CA LYS A 80 5.21 14.68 -8.33
C LYS A 80 4.00 13.79 -8.62
N THR A 81 4.02 13.08 -9.73
CA THR A 81 2.94 12.17 -10.13
C THR A 81 2.81 11.01 -9.14
N LEU A 82 3.94 10.41 -8.74
CA LEU A 82 3.97 9.33 -7.73
C LEU A 82 3.44 9.79 -6.36
N LEU A 83 3.58 11.07 -6.01
CA LEU A 83 3.03 11.63 -4.78
C LEU A 83 1.55 12.00 -4.92
N GLU A 84 1.10 12.39 -6.11
CA GLU A 84 -0.32 12.68 -6.40
C GLU A 84 -1.18 11.41 -6.35
N ASP A 85 -0.63 10.25 -6.74
CA ASP A 85 -1.31 8.95 -6.72
C ASP A 85 -1.15 8.20 -5.37
N LYS A 86 -0.31 8.70 -4.45
CA LYS A 86 -0.22 8.07 -3.12
C LYS A 86 -1.44 8.40 -2.29
N PRO A 87 -2.00 7.39 -1.59
CA PRO A 87 -3.07 7.63 -0.62
C PRO A 87 -2.65 8.72 0.36
N THR A 88 -3.55 9.66 0.57
CA THR A 88 -3.33 10.76 1.52
C THR A 88 -4.05 10.46 2.82
N VAL A 89 -3.61 11.07 3.92
CA VAL A 89 -4.35 11.02 5.20
C VAL A 89 -5.80 11.49 5.00
N ALA A 90 -6.05 12.43 4.07
CA ALA A 90 -7.40 12.89 3.75
C ALA A 90 -8.28 11.78 3.13
N GLU A 91 -7.73 10.94 2.27
CA GLU A 91 -8.42 9.78 1.68
C GLU A 91 -8.69 8.71 2.74
N LEU A 92 -7.71 8.43 3.61
CA LEU A 92 -7.89 7.55 4.76
C LEU A 92 -9.03 8.04 5.66
N VAL A 93 -9.04 9.33 6.03
CA VAL A 93 -10.11 9.93 6.83
C VAL A 93 -11.47 9.87 6.13
N LYS A 94 -11.51 10.04 4.79
CA LYS A 94 -12.76 9.90 4.01
C LYS A 94 -13.28 8.47 4.05
N LEU A 95 -12.43 7.48 3.88
CA LEU A 95 -12.76 6.05 4.00
C LEU A 95 -13.33 5.74 5.39
N ILE A 96 -12.63 6.16 6.45
CA ILE A 96 -13.03 5.98 7.85
C ILE A 96 -14.40 6.57 8.13
N LYS A 97 -14.62 7.84 7.75
CA LYS A 97 -15.92 8.51 7.94
C LYS A 97 -17.06 7.82 7.20
N LYS A 98 -16.79 7.27 6.01
CA LYS A 98 -17.76 6.51 5.23
C LYS A 98 -18.09 5.19 5.92
N SER A 99 -17.08 4.48 6.41
CA SER A 99 -17.26 3.19 7.10
C SER A 99 -17.98 3.36 8.44
N ALA A 100 -17.62 4.35 9.25
CA ALA A 100 -18.27 4.62 10.54
C ALA A 100 -19.76 4.99 10.43
N LYS A 101 -20.18 5.53 9.27
CA LYS A 101 -21.60 5.83 8.97
C LYS A 101 -22.32 4.65 8.32
N GLY A 102 -21.58 3.71 7.76
CA GLY A 102 -22.10 2.49 7.16
C GLY A 102 -22.42 1.45 8.24
N SER A 103 -23.23 0.46 7.86
CA SER A 103 -23.46 -0.70 8.72
C SER A 103 -22.46 -1.79 8.35
N ILE A 104 -21.54 -2.12 9.25
CA ILE A 104 -20.82 -3.39 9.24
C ILE A 104 -21.72 -4.38 9.96
N ALA A 105 -22.46 -5.17 9.19
CA ALA A 105 -23.51 -6.03 9.70
C ALA A 105 -23.04 -7.48 9.94
N ASP A 106 -22.01 -7.92 9.25
CA ASP A 106 -21.46 -9.27 9.32
C ASP A 106 -19.94 -9.30 9.20
N GLU A 107 -19.36 -10.50 9.25
CA GLU A 107 -17.91 -10.71 9.14
C GLU A 107 -17.35 -10.32 7.77
N GLU A 108 -18.12 -10.50 6.69
CA GLU A 108 -17.69 -10.17 5.33
C GLU A 108 -17.57 -8.66 5.13
N ASP A 109 -18.50 -7.90 5.70
CA ASP A 109 -18.45 -6.44 5.75
C ASP A 109 -17.22 -5.95 6.51
N LEU A 110 -16.91 -6.55 7.66
CA LEU A 110 -15.74 -6.22 8.46
C LEU A 110 -14.43 -6.53 7.71
N ASP A 111 -14.35 -7.69 7.09
CA ASP A 111 -13.19 -8.08 6.27
C ASP A 111 -13.03 -7.19 5.03
N THR A 112 -14.13 -6.75 4.45
CA THR A 112 -14.13 -5.81 3.32
C THR A 112 -13.64 -4.43 3.76
N TYR A 113 -14.07 -3.95 4.92
CA TYR A 113 -13.55 -2.71 5.49
C TYR A 113 -12.05 -2.82 5.79
N TYR A 114 -11.60 -3.92 6.41
CA TYR A 114 -10.20 -4.18 6.71
C TYR A 114 -9.33 -4.12 5.45
N ARG A 115 -9.72 -4.84 4.37
CA ARG A 115 -8.97 -4.82 3.10
C ARG A 115 -8.87 -3.42 2.49
N LYS A 116 -9.97 -2.66 2.47
CA LYS A 116 -9.99 -1.29 1.95
C LYS A 116 -9.12 -0.34 2.78
N PHE A 117 -9.20 -0.48 4.11
CA PHE A 117 -8.38 0.29 5.03
C PHE A 117 -6.89 -0.02 4.82
N TRP A 118 -6.54 -1.30 4.75
CA TRP A 118 -5.14 -1.74 4.59
C TRP A 118 -4.50 -1.18 3.31
N ILE A 119 -5.20 -1.23 2.18
CA ILE A 119 -4.71 -0.71 0.89
C ILE A 119 -4.31 0.77 1.01
N VAL A 120 -5.10 1.59 1.71
CA VAL A 120 -4.84 3.02 1.87
C VAL A 120 -3.81 3.29 2.97
N ALA A 121 -3.87 2.56 4.08
CA ALA A 121 -3.07 2.84 5.27
C ALA A 121 -1.64 2.28 5.18
N ALA A 122 -1.41 1.18 4.47
CA ALA A 122 -0.09 0.54 4.36
C ALA A 122 0.95 1.50 3.76
N ASP A 123 0.61 2.21 2.69
CA ASP A 123 1.50 3.19 2.05
C ASP A 123 1.82 4.36 2.97
N LEU A 124 0.87 4.78 3.81
CA LEU A 124 1.06 5.85 4.78
C LEU A 124 1.98 5.44 5.94
N VAL A 125 1.92 4.16 6.35
CA VAL A 125 2.84 3.58 7.36
C VAL A 125 4.23 3.42 6.76
N GLU A 126 4.35 2.87 5.55
CA GLU A 126 5.64 2.70 4.86
C GLU A 126 6.36 4.03 4.63
N ALA A 127 5.61 5.09 4.39
CA ALA A 127 6.14 6.45 4.21
C ALA A 127 6.38 7.21 5.53
N ASP A 128 6.21 6.58 6.69
CA ASP A 128 6.30 7.21 8.03
C ASP A 128 5.36 8.43 8.23
N ILE A 129 4.27 8.50 7.45
CA ILE A 129 3.26 9.57 7.57
C ILE A 129 2.35 9.31 8.77
N ILE A 130 2.05 8.04 9.05
CA ILE A 130 1.36 7.59 10.25
C ILE A 130 2.17 6.50 10.94
N ASN A 131 2.18 6.50 12.28
CA ASN A 131 2.81 5.43 13.05
C ASN A 131 1.81 4.29 13.36
N LYS A 132 2.32 3.16 13.92
CA LYS A 132 1.49 2.00 14.24
C LYS A 132 0.31 2.34 15.14
N LYS A 133 0.51 3.17 16.16
CA LYS A 133 -0.58 3.58 17.07
C LYS A 133 -1.67 4.36 16.32
N GLN A 134 -1.27 5.31 15.48
CA GLN A 134 -2.20 6.06 14.65
C GLN A 134 -2.93 5.17 13.65
N HIS A 135 -2.24 4.15 13.09
CA HIS A 135 -2.84 3.15 12.23
C HIS A 135 -3.98 2.40 12.92
N ASP A 136 -3.75 1.90 14.15
CA ASP A 136 -4.77 1.22 14.95
C ASP A 136 -5.93 2.16 15.32
N GLU A 137 -5.63 3.39 15.74
CA GLU A 137 -6.64 4.41 16.05
C GLU A 137 -7.50 4.77 14.84
N TYR A 138 -6.92 4.88 13.65
CA TYR A 138 -7.67 5.16 12.43
C TYR A 138 -8.60 4.01 12.06
N PHE A 139 -8.13 2.77 12.16
CA PHE A 139 -8.97 1.61 11.91
C PHE A 139 -10.16 1.56 12.87
N TRP A 140 -9.90 1.73 14.16
CA TRP A 140 -10.94 1.75 15.20
C TRP A 140 -12.02 2.82 14.95
N LYS A 141 -11.62 4.03 14.56
CA LYS A 141 -12.52 5.14 14.24
C LYS A 141 -13.45 4.88 13.05
N GLY A 142 -13.15 3.91 12.22
CA GLY A 142 -14.00 3.51 11.08
C GLY A 142 -15.07 2.49 11.42
N LEU A 143 -15.11 1.99 12.65
CA LEU A 143 -16.16 1.14 13.17
C LEU A 143 -17.29 2.00 13.73
N SER A 144 -18.56 1.52 13.64
CA SER A 144 -19.66 2.19 14.31
C SER A 144 -19.50 2.14 15.84
N ARG A 145 -20.10 3.06 16.55
CA ARG A 145 -20.02 3.09 18.03
C ARG A 145 -20.56 1.80 18.66
N GLU A 146 -21.64 1.28 18.12
CA GLU A 146 -22.26 0.05 18.59
C GLU A 146 -21.30 -1.13 18.47
N LEU A 147 -20.59 -1.23 17.33
CA LEU A 147 -19.60 -2.28 17.11
C LEU A 147 -18.37 -2.08 18.01
N GLN A 148 -17.91 -0.84 18.19
CA GLN A 148 -16.81 -0.52 19.12
C GLN A 148 -17.14 -0.98 20.55
N TYR A 149 -18.35 -0.66 21.07
CA TYR A 149 -18.77 -1.10 22.40
C TYR A 149 -18.82 -2.63 22.51
N ALA A 150 -19.43 -3.29 21.53
CA ALA A 150 -19.53 -4.74 21.55
C ALA A 150 -18.16 -5.45 21.48
N ILE A 151 -17.18 -4.86 20.74
CA ILE A 151 -15.81 -5.35 20.69
C ILE A 151 -15.10 -5.10 22.04
N SER A 152 -15.21 -3.91 22.64
CA SER A 152 -14.64 -3.60 23.94
C SER A 152 -15.15 -4.54 25.03
N ASP A 153 -16.47 -4.73 25.13
CA ASP A 153 -17.08 -5.69 26.07
C ASP A 153 -16.55 -7.13 25.87
N CYS A 154 -16.36 -7.52 24.60
CA CYS A 154 -15.82 -8.84 24.28
C CYS A 154 -14.35 -8.97 24.72
N LEU A 155 -13.54 -7.94 24.54
CA LEU A 155 -12.13 -7.93 24.94
C LEU A 155 -11.97 -7.90 26.46
N GLU A 156 -12.72 -7.05 27.17
CA GLU A 156 -12.74 -7.01 28.65
C GLU A 156 -13.11 -8.37 29.28
N ALA A 157 -14.09 -9.07 28.67
CA ALA A 157 -14.50 -10.38 29.14
C ALA A 157 -13.43 -11.48 28.93
N ARG A 158 -12.47 -11.25 28.04
CA ARG A 158 -11.44 -12.24 27.68
C ARG A 158 -10.04 -11.92 28.19
N ASP A 159 -9.75 -10.64 28.40
CA ASP A 159 -8.45 -10.12 28.78
C ASP A 159 -8.66 -9.15 29.97
N THR A 160 -8.30 -9.60 31.17
CA THR A 160 -8.45 -8.81 32.41
C THR A 160 -7.55 -7.57 32.44
N ASP A 161 -6.53 -7.53 31.59
CA ASP A 161 -5.59 -6.41 31.50
C ASP A 161 -5.99 -5.39 30.43
N PHE A 162 -7.07 -5.66 29.69
CA PHE A 162 -7.62 -4.73 28.69
C PHE A 162 -8.48 -3.66 29.36
N GLU A 163 -8.16 -2.41 29.14
CA GLU A 163 -8.93 -1.25 29.61
C GLU A 163 -9.78 -0.70 28.47
N SER A 164 -11.07 -0.48 28.73
CA SER A 164 -12.08 -0.06 27.72
C SER A 164 -11.83 1.32 27.11
N ASP A 165 -10.99 2.14 27.73
CA ASP A 165 -10.58 3.44 27.21
C ASP A 165 -9.40 3.35 26.22
N GLN A 166 -8.80 2.18 26.07
CA GLN A 166 -7.70 1.95 25.14
C GLN A 166 -8.24 1.52 23.78
N VAL A 167 -7.58 2.01 22.72
CA VAL A 167 -7.81 1.52 21.37
C VAL A 167 -7.06 0.20 21.20
N PRO A 168 -7.75 -0.91 20.91
CA PRO A 168 -7.09 -2.19 20.72
C PRO A 168 -6.30 -2.22 19.41
N GLU A 169 -5.28 -3.06 19.34
CA GLU A 169 -4.59 -3.36 18.09
C GLU A 169 -5.56 -3.95 17.06
N ILE A 170 -5.29 -3.72 15.77
CA ILE A 170 -6.19 -4.15 14.67
C ILE A 170 -6.43 -5.66 14.72
N GLU A 171 -5.41 -6.46 15.01
CA GLU A 171 -5.52 -7.91 15.10
C GLU A 171 -6.54 -8.33 16.17
N LYS A 172 -6.45 -7.75 17.37
CA LYS A 172 -7.41 -7.99 18.45
C LYS A 172 -8.81 -7.48 18.09
N THR A 173 -8.88 -6.32 17.44
CA THR A 173 -10.14 -5.72 16.96
C THR A 173 -10.84 -6.63 15.94
N MET A 174 -10.09 -7.20 14.99
CA MET A 174 -10.62 -8.10 13.97
C MET A 174 -11.10 -9.42 14.57
N GLU A 175 -10.34 -10.01 15.48
CA GLU A 175 -10.73 -11.26 16.15
C GLU A 175 -12.01 -11.09 16.96
N ALA A 176 -12.05 -10.08 17.82
CA ALA A 176 -13.22 -9.78 18.63
C ALA A 176 -14.44 -9.36 17.80
N GLY A 177 -14.21 -8.56 16.76
CA GLY A 177 -15.26 -8.12 15.84
C GLY A 177 -15.94 -9.27 15.10
N ARG A 178 -15.16 -10.20 14.54
CA ARG A 178 -15.71 -11.42 13.91
C ARG A 178 -16.52 -12.24 14.91
N PHE A 179 -16.04 -12.39 16.14
CA PHE A 179 -16.76 -13.15 17.16
C PHE A 179 -18.10 -12.49 17.53
N VAL A 180 -18.11 -11.18 17.70
CA VAL A 180 -19.34 -10.41 18.03
C VAL A 180 -20.36 -10.50 16.89
N LEU A 181 -19.92 -10.30 15.64
CA LEU A 181 -20.79 -10.32 14.47
C LEU A 181 -21.40 -11.70 14.23
N ARG A 182 -20.63 -12.78 14.44
CA ARG A 182 -21.15 -14.17 14.42
C ARG A 182 -22.28 -14.40 15.42
N LYS A 183 -22.12 -13.90 16.65
CA LYS A 183 -23.14 -14.05 17.69
C LYS A 183 -24.44 -13.31 17.35
N VAL A 184 -24.35 -12.16 16.68
CA VAL A 184 -25.53 -11.38 16.23
C VAL A 184 -26.26 -12.13 15.14
N ALA A 185 -25.55 -12.72 14.16
CA ALA A 185 -26.14 -13.51 13.08
C ALA A 185 -26.92 -14.73 13.61
N ILE A 186 -26.43 -15.42 14.66
CA ILE A 186 -27.08 -16.59 15.26
C ILE A 186 -28.34 -16.21 16.04
N ARG A 187 -28.46 -14.97 16.56
CA ARG A 187 -29.61 -14.51 17.35
C ARG A 187 -30.72 -13.87 16.51
N GLY A 188 -30.44 -13.49 15.27
CA GLY A 188 -31.38 -12.85 14.33
C GLY A 188 -32.00 -13.82 13.31
N GLY A 189 -31.67 -15.10 13.31
CA GLY A 189 -32.31 -16.18 12.57
C GLY A 189 -33.19 -17.00 13.53
#